data_fb9c5ede4f4af3bbaf8ed6c4f7c9fd55
#
_entry.id   fb9c5ede4f4af3bbaf8ed6c4f7c9fd55
#
_cell.length_a   1.000
_cell.length_b   1.000
_cell.length_c   1.000
_cell.angle_alpha   90.00
_cell.angle_beta   90.00
_cell.angle_gamma   90.00
#
_symmetry.space_group_name_H-M   'P 1'
#
loop_
_entity.id
_entity.type
_entity.pdbx_description
1 polymer ?
#
loop_
_entity_poly.entity_id
_entity_poly.type
_entity_poly.pdbx_seq_one_letter_code
_entity_poly.pdbx_strand_id
1 'polypeptide(L)'
;MEIYIKLFEVLFPVFFVIGIGYYIGKKDKKFNTTFITNFAANVGSPAMIIYALNVKNVSFSVFLDYFFYYLLAIILFAVVGIIFLFFLRSKDIIRELPPFMMPNTGNMGFPICLFAYGHEGLGVAAAITALIILFHFTVGVFLADRKISFDVILKSPAFYTIIFSVILLYYEIKLPVFVENTSFLIMYATIFLILMSLGIALTRLKV
;
A
#
# COMPACT_ATOMS: atom_id res chain seq x y z
N MET A 1 2.15 -2.71 -30.68
CA MET A 1 3.14 -3.69 -30.19
C MET A 1 3.90 -3.16 -28.99
N GLU A 2 4.36 -1.91 -28.99
CA GLU A 2 5.09 -1.27 -27.87
C GLU A 2 4.34 -1.26 -26.53
N ILE A 3 3.03 -1.01 -26.55
CA ILE A 3 2.20 -0.99 -25.32
C ILE A 3 2.19 -2.34 -24.62
N TYR A 4 2.08 -3.45 -25.39
CA TYR A 4 2.07 -4.79 -24.81
C TYR A 4 3.43 -5.19 -24.23
N ILE A 5 4.53 -4.77 -24.88
CA ILE A 5 5.89 -4.99 -24.38
C ILE A 5 6.07 -4.24 -23.07
N LYS A 6 5.72 -2.94 -23.03
CA LYS A 6 5.82 -2.12 -21.82
C LYS A 6 4.96 -2.67 -20.67
N LEU A 7 3.74 -3.14 -20.98
CA LEU A 7 2.88 -3.77 -19.99
C LEU A 7 3.51 -5.05 -19.42
N PHE A 8 4.12 -5.87 -20.28
CA PHE A 8 4.83 -7.07 -19.84
C PHE A 8 6.04 -6.73 -18.95
N GLU A 9 6.86 -5.75 -19.36
CA GLU A 9 8.03 -5.28 -18.58
C GLU A 9 7.65 -4.79 -17.18
N VAL A 10 6.50 -4.15 -17.03
CA VAL A 10 5.99 -3.67 -15.74
C VAL A 10 5.42 -4.79 -14.88
N LEU A 11 4.62 -5.67 -15.47
CA LEU A 11 3.87 -6.68 -14.72
C LEU A 11 4.68 -7.95 -14.46
N PHE A 12 5.56 -8.34 -15.38
CA PHE A 12 6.33 -9.58 -15.26
C PHE A 12 7.13 -9.67 -13.94
N PRO A 13 7.95 -8.68 -13.53
CA PRO A 13 8.70 -8.77 -12.28
C PRO A 13 7.79 -8.90 -11.05
N VAL A 14 6.65 -8.23 -11.04
CA VAL A 14 5.67 -8.32 -9.94
C VAL A 14 5.12 -9.74 -9.83
N PHE A 15 4.58 -10.28 -10.94
CA PHE A 15 4.01 -11.62 -10.93
C PHE A 15 5.05 -12.71 -10.78
N PHE A 16 6.28 -12.48 -11.24
CA PHE A 16 7.38 -13.42 -11.06
C PHE A 16 7.74 -13.60 -9.58
N VAL A 17 7.84 -12.49 -8.82
CA VAL A 17 8.10 -12.56 -7.37
C VAL A 17 6.92 -13.19 -6.62
N ILE A 18 5.67 -12.88 -7.01
CA ILE A 18 4.48 -13.57 -6.48
C ILE A 18 4.56 -15.08 -6.77
N GLY A 19 4.98 -15.46 -8.00
CA GLY A 19 5.19 -16.86 -8.40
C GLY A 19 6.23 -17.58 -7.55
N ILE A 20 7.35 -16.92 -7.21
CA ILE A 20 8.36 -17.46 -6.26
C ILE A 20 7.69 -17.72 -4.91
N GLY A 21 6.94 -16.76 -4.38
CA GLY A 21 6.22 -16.93 -3.12
C GLY A 21 5.20 -18.07 -3.15
N TYR A 22 4.46 -18.20 -4.26
CA TYR A 22 3.52 -19.29 -4.47
C TYR A 22 4.22 -20.66 -4.48
N TYR A 23 5.36 -20.78 -5.18
CA TYR A 23 6.17 -21.99 -5.17
C TYR A 23 6.63 -22.39 -3.77
N ILE A 24 7.17 -21.42 -2.99
CA ILE A 24 7.60 -21.63 -1.60
C ILE A 24 6.44 -22.10 -0.73
N GLY A 25 5.31 -21.40 -0.79
CA GLY A 25 4.12 -21.72 0.00
C GLY A 25 3.49 -23.07 -0.35
N LYS A 26 3.61 -23.51 -1.63
CA LYS A 26 3.16 -24.83 -2.05
C LYS A 26 4.08 -25.94 -1.55
N LYS A 27 5.41 -25.68 -1.48
CA LYS A 27 6.40 -26.61 -0.96
C LYS A 27 6.35 -26.73 0.57
N ASP A 28 6.12 -25.63 1.26
CA ASP A 28 5.97 -25.60 2.73
C ASP A 28 4.66 -24.90 3.13
N LYS A 29 3.60 -25.70 3.31
CA LYS A 29 2.27 -25.20 3.74
C LYS A 29 2.26 -24.58 5.13
N LYS A 30 3.29 -24.83 5.96
CA LYS A 30 3.43 -24.27 7.31
C LYS A 30 4.26 -23.00 7.35
N PHE A 31 4.77 -22.54 6.21
CA PHE A 31 5.60 -21.34 6.16
C PHE A 31 4.89 -20.15 6.83
N ASN A 32 5.49 -19.60 7.87
CA ASN A 32 4.91 -18.50 8.63
C ASN A 32 5.33 -17.15 8.06
N THR A 33 4.38 -16.40 7.55
CA THR A 33 4.60 -15.06 6.98
C THR A 33 4.50 -13.94 8.03
N THR A 34 4.26 -14.24 9.31
CA THR A 34 4.05 -13.23 10.37
C THR A 34 5.23 -12.28 10.51
N PHE A 35 6.47 -12.81 10.43
CA PHE A 35 7.66 -11.94 10.44
C PHE A 35 7.65 -10.95 9.28
N ILE A 36 7.36 -11.41 8.07
CA ILE A 36 7.31 -10.57 6.85
C ILE A 36 6.25 -9.48 7.01
N THR A 37 5.05 -9.85 7.47
CA THR A 37 3.95 -8.92 7.67
C THR A 37 4.26 -7.88 8.73
N ASN A 38 4.85 -8.29 9.86
CA ASN A 38 5.23 -7.39 10.95
C ASN A 38 6.38 -6.47 10.51
N PHE A 39 7.38 -6.98 9.80
CA PHE A 39 8.47 -6.17 9.24
C PHE A 39 7.90 -5.14 8.26
N ALA A 40 7.05 -5.56 7.34
CA ALA A 40 6.44 -4.67 6.36
C ALA A 40 5.60 -3.57 7.02
N ALA A 41 4.82 -3.89 8.04
CA ALA A 41 3.98 -2.92 8.73
C ALA A 41 4.78 -1.91 9.58
N ASN A 42 5.80 -2.38 10.32
CA ASN A 42 6.46 -1.56 11.33
C ASN A 42 7.76 -0.88 10.83
N VAL A 43 8.40 -1.42 9.80
CA VAL A 43 9.67 -0.91 9.26
C VAL A 43 9.54 -0.59 7.78
N GLY A 44 8.98 -1.50 7.02
CA GLY A 44 8.89 -1.40 5.57
C GLY A 44 8.02 -0.25 5.10
N SER A 45 6.77 -0.18 5.55
CA SER A 45 5.84 0.88 5.14
C SER A 45 6.32 2.27 5.54
N PRO A 46 6.84 2.51 6.76
CA PRO A 46 7.54 3.74 7.10
C PRO A 46 8.64 4.11 6.12
N ALA A 47 9.56 3.19 5.83
CA ALA A 47 10.66 3.46 4.92
C ALA A 47 10.19 3.75 3.48
N MET A 48 9.16 3.03 3.00
CA MET A 48 8.54 3.27 1.70
C MET A 48 7.96 4.68 1.60
N ILE A 49 7.24 5.13 2.63
CA ILE A 49 6.62 6.46 2.69
C ILE A 49 7.70 7.54 2.72
N ILE A 50 8.71 7.40 3.59
CA ILE A 50 9.82 8.35 3.67
C ILE A 50 10.51 8.47 2.32
N TYR A 51 10.90 7.36 1.72
CA TYR A 51 11.61 7.38 0.44
C TYR A 51 10.75 7.98 -0.67
N ALA A 52 9.52 7.49 -0.83
CA ALA A 52 8.67 7.86 -1.95
C ALA A 52 8.18 9.31 -1.91
N LEU A 53 7.92 9.87 -0.73
CA LEU A 53 7.47 11.26 -0.60
C LEU A 53 8.64 12.26 -0.57
N ASN A 54 9.77 11.93 0.07
CA ASN A 54 10.79 12.93 0.37
C ASN A 54 12.06 12.84 -0.49
N VAL A 55 12.31 11.72 -1.20
CA VAL A 55 13.58 11.56 -1.92
C VAL A 55 13.51 12.07 -3.34
N LYS A 56 12.35 12.09 -4.00
CA LYS A 56 12.32 12.49 -5.42
C LYS A 56 11.08 13.30 -5.80
N ASN A 57 11.27 14.61 -5.75
CA ASN A 57 10.53 15.63 -6.52
C ASN A 57 8.99 15.59 -6.46
N VAL A 58 8.40 14.98 -5.45
CA VAL A 58 6.98 15.21 -5.19
C VAL A 58 6.88 16.55 -4.50
N SER A 59 6.28 17.54 -5.15
CA SER A 59 5.97 18.80 -4.47
C SER A 59 4.78 18.62 -3.52
N PHE A 60 4.69 19.45 -2.50
CA PHE A 60 3.56 19.44 -1.58
C PHE A 60 2.22 19.65 -2.30
N SER A 61 2.18 20.48 -3.35
CA SER A 61 0.97 20.68 -4.16
C SER A 61 0.55 19.39 -4.88
N VAL A 62 1.49 18.69 -5.52
CA VAL A 62 1.23 17.41 -6.18
C VAL A 62 0.72 16.37 -5.17
N PHE A 63 1.33 16.30 -3.98
CA PHE A 63 0.85 15.43 -2.91
C PHE A 63 -0.60 15.73 -2.55
N LEU A 64 -0.97 17.00 -2.34
CA LEU A 64 -2.33 17.39 -2.01
C LEU A 64 -3.32 17.08 -3.13
N ASP A 65 -2.97 17.33 -4.39
CA ASP A 65 -3.84 17.06 -5.54
C ASP A 65 -4.20 15.57 -5.60
N TYR A 66 -3.21 14.67 -5.53
CA TYR A 66 -3.47 13.24 -5.53
C TYR A 66 -4.17 12.75 -4.27
N PHE A 67 -3.91 13.36 -3.13
CA PHE A 67 -4.60 13.08 -1.88
C PHE A 67 -6.11 13.38 -2.01
N PHE A 68 -6.48 14.55 -2.53
CA PHE A 68 -7.88 14.93 -2.70
C PHE A 68 -8.58 14.17 -3.84
N TYR A 69 -7.90 13.94 -4.97
CA TYR A 69 -8.46 13.10 -6.04
C TYR A 69 -8.77 11.70 -5.55
N TYR A 70 -7.87 11.15 -4.74
CA TYR A 70 -8.07 9.80 -4.23
C TYR A 70 -9.11 9.76 -3.10
N LEU A 71 -9.25 10.81 -2.32
CA LEU A 71 -10.35 10.95 -1.36
C LEU A 71 -11.72 10.88 -2.07
N LEU A 72 -11.86 11.57 -3.20
CA LEU A 72 -13.05 11.46 -4.04
C LEU A 72 -13.23 10.04 -4.58
N ALA A 73 -12.16 9.40 -5.04
CA ALA A 73 -12.22 8.02 -5.53
C ALA A 73 -12.67 7.02 -4.44
N ILE A 74 -12.22 7.17 -3.20
CA ILE A 74 -12.68 6.34 -2.06
C ILE A 74 -14.18 6.46 -1.87
N ILE A 75 -14.75 7.67 -1.94
CA ILE A 75 -16.19 7.90 -1.83
C ILE A 75 -16.93 7.19 -2.97
N LEU A 76 -16.43 7.30 -4.20
CA LEU A 76 -17.03 6.61 -5.35
C LEU A 76 -16.95 5.08 -5.20
N PHE A 77 -15.82 4.54 -4.76
CA PHE A 77 -15.66 3.12 -4.48
C PHE A 77 -16.58 2.65 -3.35
N ALA A 78 -16.82 3.48 -2.33
CA ALA A 78 -17.79 3.18 -1.29
C ALA A 78 -19.21 3.04 -1.86
N VAL A 79 -19.62 4.00 -2.69
CA VAL A 79 -20.95 3.96 -3.33
C VAL A 79 -21.09 2.72 -4.20
N VAL A 80 -20.12 2.45 -5.06
CA VAL A 80 -20.13 1.25 -5.92
C VAL A 80 -20.12 -0.03 -5.08
N GLY A 81 -19.32 -0.09 -4.03
CA GLY A 81 -19.26 -1.22 -3.11
C GLY A 81 -20.59 -1.47 -2.40
N ILE A 82 -21.26 -0.42 -1.91
CA ILE A 82 -22.58 -0.52 -1.29
C ILE A 82 -23.61 -1.08 -2.28
N ILE A 83 -23.65 -0.53 -3.50
CA ILE A 83 -24.55 -0.98 -4.55
C ILE A 83 -24.31 -2.45 -4.86
N PHE A 84 -23.05 -2.84 -5.04
CA PHE A 84 -22.66 -4.22 -5.36
C PHE A 84 -23.04 -5.20 -4.23
N LEU A 85 -22.73 -4.86 -2.98
CA LEU A 85 -23.08 -5.68 -1.81
C LEU A 85 -24.60 -5.78 -1.59
N PHE A 86 -25.34 -4.71 -1.94
CA PHE A 86 -26.80 -4.73 -1.92
C PHE A 86 -27.36 -5.76 -2.92
N PHE A 87 -26.85 -5.76 -4.16
CA PHE A 87 -27.26 -6.74 -5.18
C PHE A 87 -26.86 -8.18 -4.80
N LEU A 88 -25.73 -8.37 -4.13
CA LEU A 88 -25.31 -9.68 -3.60
C LEU A 88 -26.10 -10.11 -2.37
N ARG A 89 -27.03 -9.30 -1.85
CA ARG A 89 -27.78 -9.56 -0.64
C ARG A 89 -26.89 -9.85 0.56
N SER A 90 -25.78 -9.09 0.68
CA SER A 90 -24.88 -9.22 1.84
C SER A 90 -25.64 -9.03 3.14
N LYS A 91 -25.28 -9.83 4.16
CA LYS A 91 -25.90 -9.77 5.50
C LYS A 91 -25.42 -8.56 6.31
N ASP A 92 -24.20 -8.07 6.06
CA ASP A 92 -23.64 -6.90 6.73
C ASP A 92 -22.79 -6.07 5.77
N ILE A 93 -23.48 -5.23 4.98
CA ILE A 93 -22.88 -4.37 3.95
C ILE A 93 -21.77 -3.51 4.56
N ILE A 94 -21.96 -2.96 5.75
CA ILE A 94 -21.02 -2.03 6.36
C ILE A 94 -19.72 -2.74 6.74
N ARG A 95 -19.79 -3.96 7.27
CA ARG A 95 -18.62 -4.75 7.64
C ARG A 95 -17.84 -5.27 6.43
N GLU A 96 -18.53 -5.52 5.33
CA GLU A 96 -17.94 -6.05 4.10
C GLU A 96 -17.47 -4.94 3.14
N LEU A 97 -17.78 -3.66 3.45
CA LEU A 97 -17.44 -2.51 2.61
C LEU A 97 -15.93 -2.17 2.53
N PRO A 98 -15.11 -2.27 3.61
CA PRO A 98 -13.72 -1.83 3.60
C PRO A 98 -12.85 -2.37 2.45
N PRO A 99 -12.92 -3.65 2.04
CA PRO A 99 -12.16 -4.16 0.90
C PRO A 99 -12.48 -3.48 -0.44
N PHE A 100 -13.68 -2.93 -0.60
CA PHE A 100 -14.08 -2.19 -1.81
C PHE A 100 -13.54 -0.77 -1.84
N MET A 101 -13.44 -0.13 -0.67
CA MET A 101 -12.97 1.26 -0.54
C MET A 101 -11.45 1.37 -0.51
N MET A 102 -10.77 0.33 -0.02
CA MET A 102 -9.35 0.36 0.33
C MET A 102 -8.57 -0.69 -0.44
N PRO A 103 -8.29 -0.47 -1.74
CA PRO A 103 -7.51 -1.39 -2.55
C PRO A 103 -6.07 -1.50 -2.04
N ASN A 104 -5.41 -2.58 -2.44
CA ASN A 104 -4.04 -2.89 -2.02
C ASN A 104 -3.02 -2.00 -2.75
N THR A 105 -3.05 -0.70 -2.48
CA THR A 105 -2.15 0.30 -3.11
C THR A 105 -0.71 0.17 -2.63
N GLY A 106 -0.50 -0.18 -1.37
CA GLY A 106 0.83 -0.34 -0.80
C GLY A 106 1.60 -1.52 -1.40
N ASN A 107 1.01 -2.72 -1.38
CA ASN A 107 1.75 -3.93 -1.74
C ASN A 107 1.91 -4.13 -3.25
N MET A 108 0.90 -3.76 -4.05
CA MET A 108 0.93 -3.89 -5.50
C MET A 108 1.09 -2.55 -6.21
N GLY A 109 0.51 -1.48 -5.69
CA GLY A 109 0.57 -0.16 -6.31
C GLY A 109 2.00 0.39 -6.39
N PHE A 110 2.78 0.29 -5.32
CA PHE A 110 4.17 0.78 -5.32
C PHE A 110 5.03 0.17 -6.43
N PRO A 111 5.19 -1.17 -6.54
CA PRO A 111 6.02 -1.74 -7.59
C PRO A 111 5.49 -1.46 -9.00
N ILE A 112 4.18 -1.50 -9.20
CA ILE A 112 3.58 -1.23 -10.52
C ILE A 112 3.82 0.23 -10.93
N CYS A 113 3.58 1.19 -10.04
CA CYS A 113 3.81 2.60 -10.33
C CYS A 113 5.30 2.91 -10.53
N LEU A 114 6.18 2.27 -9.74
CA LEU A 114 7.63 2.41 -9.90
C LEU A 114 8.10 1.91 -11.27
N PHE A 115 7.66 0.74 -11.71
CA PHE A 115 8.09 0.17 -12.98
C PHE A 115 7.44 0.84 -14.20
N ALA A 116 6.20 1.35 -14.05
CA ALA A 116 5.50 2.03 -15.14
C ALA A 116 5.95 3.48 -15.35
N TYR A 117 6.19 4.22 -14.25
CA TYR A 117 6.37 5.67 -14.26
C TYR A 117 7.62 6.13 -13.50
N GLY A 118 8.47 5.19 -13.06
CA GLY A 118 9.68 5.53 -12.30
C GLY A 118 9.38 6.14 -10.92
N HIS A 119 10.30 7.00 -10.46
CA HIS A 119 10.19 7.59 -9.11
C HIS A 119 9.02 8.58 -8.97
N GLU A 120 8.59 9.23 -10.04
CA GLU A 120 7.41 10.10 -10.02
C GLU A 120 6.14 9.28 -9.74
N GLY A 121 5.97 8.16 -10.44
CA GLY A 121 4.87 7.25 -10.16
C GLY A 121 4.91 6.67 -8.75
N LEU A 122 6.11 6.43 -8.22
CA LEU A 122 6.29 5.99 -6.83
C LEU A 122 5.79 7.05 -5.84
N GLY A 123 6.09 8.34 -6.09
CA GLY A 123 5.61 9.44 -5.25
C GLY A 123 4.08 9.57 -5.23
N VAL A 124 3.44 9.44 -6.40
CA VAL A 124 1.97 9.41 -6.52
C VAL A 124 1.39 8.23 -5.75
N ALA A 125 1.96 7.03 -5.93
CA ALA A 125 1.54 5.84 -5.19
C ALA A 125 1.68 6.02 -3.68
N ALA A 126 2.70 6.74 -3.21
CA ALA A 126 2.89 7.05 -1.80
C ALA A 126 1.82 8.01 -1.25
N ALA A 127 1.46 9.05 -1.99
CA ALA A 127 0.39 9.96 -1.59
C ALA A 127 -0.95 9.23 -1.44
N ILE A 128 -1.29 8.38 -2.42
CA ILE A 128 -2.48 7.53 -2.38
C ILE A 128 -2.42 6.55 -1.21
N THR A 129 -1.28 5.89 -1.01
CA THR A 129 -1.12 4.90 0.07
C THR A 129 -1.16 5.54 1.44
N ALA A 130 -0.63 6.76 1.61
CA ALA A 130 -0.73 7.51 2.86
C ALA A 130 -2.20 7.73 3.25
N LEU A 131 -3.05 8.14 2.31
CA LEU A 131 -4.48 8.29 2.52
C LEU A 131 -5.15 6.95 2.87
N ILE A 132 -4.82 5.89 2.14
CA ILE A 132 -5.37 4.54 2.41
C ILE A 132 -5.00 4.07 3.81
N ILE A 133 -3.76 4.28 4.25
CA ILE A 133 -3.31 3.91 5.61
C ILE A 133 -4.13 4.68 6.66
N LEU A 134 -4.31 5.99 6.48
CA LEU A 134 -5.13 6.80 7.39
C LEU A 134 -6.57 6.29 7.44
N PHE A 135 -7.18 6.01 6.28
CA PHE A 135 -8.54 5.47 6.21
C PHE A 135 -8.64 4.06 6.78
N HIS A 136 -7.64 3.22 6.56
CA HIS A 136 -7.63 1.85 7.07
C HIS A 136 -7.69 1.81 8.60
N PHE A 137 -6.86 2.61 9.26
CA PHE A 137 -6.81 2.66 10.73
C PHE A 137 -7.95 3.48 11.36
N THR A 138 -8.63 4.32 10.61
CA THR A 138 -9.78 5.11 11.10
C THR A 138 -11.10 4.49 10.69
N VAL A 139 -11.51 4.75 9.44
CA VAL A 139 -12.79 4.33 8.88
C VAL A 139 -12.87 2.81 8.74
N GLY A 140 -11.80 2.15 8.28
CA GLY A 140 -11.76 0.70 8.08
C GLY A 140 -11.98 -0.07 9.37
N VAL A 141 -11.26 0.29 10.44
CA VAL A 141 -11.43 -0.33 11.77
C VAL A 141 -12.83 -0.04 12.31
N PHE A 142 -13.34 1.18 12.16
CA PHE A 142 -14.70 1.52 12.59
C PHE A 142 -15.77 0.70 11.86
N LEU A 143 -15.66 0.54 10.55
CA LEU A 143 -16.63 -0.23 9.76
C LEU A 143 -16.58 -1.73 10.10
N ALA A 144 -15.38 -2.27 10.36
CA ALA A 144 -15.20 -3.69 10.69
C ALA A 144 -15.66 -4.03 12.12
N ASP A 145 -15.24 -3.24 13.11
CA ASP A 145 -15.40 -3.56 14.52
C ASP A 145 -16.51 -2.76 15.22
N ARG A 146 -17.12 -1.79 14.53
CA ARG A 146 -18.12 -0.84 15.06
C ARG A 146 -17.60 -0.04 16.27
N LYS A 147 -16.29 0.05 16.44
CA LYS A 147 -15.62 0.79 17.52
C LYS A 147 -14.48 1.62 16.96
N ILE A 148 -14.38 2.88 17.38
CA ILE A 148 -13.22 3.71 17.09
C ILE A 148 -12.12 3.32 18.09
N SER A 149 -11.00 2.81 17.58
CA SER A 149 -9.85 2.46 18.41
C SER A 149 -8.70 3.40 18.12
N PHE A 150 -8.61 4.49 18.89
CA PHE A 150 -7.47 5.42 18.80
C PHE A 150 -6.13 4.74 19.11
N ASP A 151 -6.14 3.70 19.94
CA ASP A 151 -4.93 2.93 20.27
C ASP A 151 -4.29 2.28 19.04
N VAL A 152 -5.08 1.86 18.07
CA VAL A 152 -4.58 1.23 16.84
C VAL A 152 -3.84 2.28 15.99
N ILE A 153 -4.39 3.49 15.87
CA ILE A 153 -3.79 4.60 15.14
C ILE A 153 -2.49 5.01 15.80
N LEU A 154 -2.52 5.25 17.12
CA LEU A 154 -1.37 5.72 17.90
C LEU A 154 -0.24 4.68 18.00
N LYS A 155 -0.53 3.40 17.81
CA LYS A 155 0.50 2.34 17.78
C LYS A 155 1.08 2.09 16.39
N SER A 156 0.57 2.73 15.34
CA SER A 156 1.05 2.54 13.97
C SER A 156 2.26 3.42 13.66
N PRO A 157 3.46 2.86 13.41
CA PRO A 157 4.62 3.64 12.99
C PRO A 157 4.39 4.38 11.68
N ALA A 158 3.61 3.79 10.76
CA ALA A 158 3.27 4.42 9.48
C ALA A 158 2.49 5.73 9.65
N PHE A 159 1.62 5.82 10.67
CA PHE A 159 0.88 7.06 10.96
C PHE A 159 1.83 8.23 11.29
N TYR A 160 2.78 8.02 12.18
CA TYR A 160 3.77 9.04 12.53
C TYR A 160 4.67 9.38 11.36
N THR A 161 5.02 8.39 10.56
CA THR A 161 5.85 8.58 9.37
C THR A 161 5.15 9.42 8.32
N ILE A 162 3.84 9.24 8.10
CA ILE A 162 3.06 10.08 7.19
C ILE A 162 3.12 11.54 7.66
N ILE A 163 2.83 11.80 8.94
CA ILE A 163 2.86 13.16 9.50
C ILE A 163 4.26 13.78 9.32
N PHE A 164 5.31 13.05 9.70
CA PHE A 164 6.69 13.49 9.54
C PHE A 164 7.04 13.80 8.09
N SER A 165 6.72 12.89 7.16
CA SER A 165 6.99 13.07 5.74
C SER A 165 6.24 14.25 5.12
N VAL A 166 4.98 14.48 5.53
CA VAL A 166 4.20 15.63 5.06
C VAL A 166 4.78 16.94 5.58
N ILE A 167 5.28 16.98 6.83
CA ILE A 167 5.95 18.15 7.39
C ILE A 167 7.23 18.45 6.59
N LEU A 168 8.07 17.43 6.33
CA LEU A 168 9.28 17.62 5.53
C LEU A 168 8.96 18.14 4.12
N LEU A 169 7.91 17.60 3.51
CA LEU A 169 7.47 17.98 2.18
C LEU A 169 6.96 19.44 2.14
N TYR A 170 6.19 19.85 3.17
CA TYR A 170 5.66 21.21 3.28
C TYR A 170 6.75 22.26 3.44
N TYR A 171 7.78 21.96 4.25
CA TYR A 171 8.92 22.86 4.49
C TYR A 171 10.07 22.66 3.50
N GLU A 172 9.91 21.79 2.49
CA GLU A 172 10.94 21.47 1.50
C GLU A 172 12.27 21.01 2.12
N ILE A 173 12.22 20.34 3.27
CA ILE A 173 13.40 19.88 4.00
C ILE A 173 13.95 18.63 3.32
N LYS A 174 15.19 18.71 2.82
CA LYS A 174 15.89 17.57 2.23
C LYS A 174 16.41 16.63 3.30
N LEU A 175 16.21 15.34 3.11
CA LEU A 175 16.77 14.32 3.98
C LEU A 175 18.29 14.17 3.79
N PRO A 176 19.04 13.84 4.83
CA PRO A 176 20.43 13.44 4.70
C PRO A 176 20.58 12.17 3.84
N VAL A 177 21.65 12.09 3.04
CA VAL A 177 21.90 10.98 2.09
C VAL A 177 21.87 9.61 2.76
N PHE A 178 22.35 9.48 4.01
CA PHE A 178 22.30 8.20 4.71
C PHE A 178 20.86 7.74 5.02
N VAL A 179 19.94 8.67 5.29
CA VAL A 179 18.51 8.36 5.49
C VAL A 179 17.87 7.93 4.18
N GLU A 180 18.18 8.63 3.08
CA GLU A 180 17.72 8.28 1.74
C GLU A 180 18.17 6.87 1.35
N ASN A 181 19.45 6.57 1.47
CA ASN A 181 20.01 5.26 1.12
C ASN A 181 19.44 4.14 2.00
N THR A 182 19.26 4.39 3.30
CA THR A 182 18.66 3.40 4.21
C THR A 182 17.21 3.13 3.86
N SER A 183 16.42 4.18 3.63
CA SER A 183 15.01 4.06 3.23
C SER A 183 14.86 3.34 1.88
N PHE A 184 15.76 3.62 0.93
CA PHE A 184 15.82 2.94 -0.35
C PHE A 184 16.01 1.43 -0.20
N LEU A 185 17.03 1.01 0.55
CA LEU A 185 17.31 -0.42 0.77
C LEU A 185 16.13 -1.14 1.44
N ILE A 186 15.57 -0.53 2.49
CA ILE A 186 14.43 -1.11 3.20
C ILE A 186 13.20 -1.17 2.30
N MET A 187 12.92 -0.13 1.51
CA MET A 187 11.81 -0.09 0.58
C MET A 187 11.86 -1.25 -0.43
N TYR A 188 12.99 -1.44 -1.12
CA TYR A 188 13.10 -2.51 -2.11
C TYR A 188 13.00 -3.91 -1.48
N ALA A 189 13.64 -4.11 -0.33
CA ALA A 189 13.50 -5.36 0.42
C ALA A 189 12.04 -5.60 0.82
N THR A 190 11.33 -4.55 1.24
CA THR A 190 9.93 -4.64 1.65
C THR A 190 9.03 -5.00 0.48
N ILE A 191 9.19 -4.35 -0.68
CA ILE A 191 8.42 -4.65 -1.90
C ILE A 191 8.58 -6.13 -2.26
N PHE A 192 9.81 -6.62 -2.30
CA PHE A 192 10.09 -8.02 -2.58
C PHE A 192 9.42 -8.97 -1.59
N LEU A 193 9.59 -8.72 -0.30
CA LEU A 193 9.04 -9.57 0.79
C LEU A 193 7.50 -9.59 0.78
N ILE A 194 6.86 -8.45 0.52
CA ILE A 194 5.41 -8.35 0.49
C ILE A 194 4.83 -9.11 -0.72
N LEU A 195 5.42 -8.95 -1.91
CA LEU A 195 5.00 -9.69 -3.10
C LEU A 195 5.17 -11.20 -2.92
N MET A 196 6.29 -11.63 -2.33
CA MET A 196 6.53 -13.02 -1.99
C MET A 196 5.51 -13.53 -0.97
N SER A 197 5.22 -12.76 0.07
CA SER A 197 4.21 -13.10 1.09
C SER A 197 2.81 -13.24 0.48
N LEU A 198 2.46 -12.38 -0.48
CA LEU A 198 1.21 -12.48 -1.24
C LEU A 198 1.13 -13.82 -1.99
N GLY A 199 2.21 -14.21 -2.66
CA GLY A 199 2.29 -15.50 -3.36
C GLY A 199 2.08 -16.69 -2.40
N ILE A 200 2.71 -16.65 -1.22
CA ILE A 200 2.52 -17.68 -0.19
C ILE A 200 1.06 -17.70 0.29
N ALA A 201 0.45 -16.55 0.51
CA ALA A 201 -0.93 -16.44 0.95
C ALA A 201 -1.93 -17.05 -0.05
N LEU A 202 -1.68 -16.89 -1.36
CA LEU A 202 -2.50 -17.47 -2.42
C LEU A 202 -2.59 -19.00 -2.33
N THR A 203 -1.56 -19.68 -1.82
CA THR A 203 -1.58 -21.15 -1.67
C THR A 203 -2.54 -21.64 -0.58
N ARG A 204 -3.04 -20.75 0.27
CA ARG A 204 -3.95 -21.07 1.38
C ARG A 204 -5.41 -20.83 1.02
N LEU A 205 -5.69 -20.21 -0.11
CA LEU A 205 -7.04 -20.03 -0.60
C LEU A 205 -7.61 -21.40 -0.99
N LYS A 206 -8.77 -21.72 -0.44
CA LYS A 206 -9.56 -22.87 -0.89
C LYS A 206 -10.39 -22.38 -2.08
N VAL A 207 -10.03 -22.84 -3.27
CA VAL A 207 -10.82 -22.70 -4.49
C VAL A 207 -11.82 -23.85 -4.53
#